data_7127e15f8a4735ff12b7ca913d9ef893
#
_entry.id   7127e15f8a4735ff12b7ca913d9ef893
#
_cell.length_a   1.000
_cell.length_b   1.000
_cell.length_c   1.000
_cell.angle_alpha   90.00
_cell.angle_beta   90.00
_cell.angle_gamma   90.00
#
_symmetry.space_group_name_H-M   'P 1'
#
loop_
_entity.id
_entity.type
_entity.pdbx_description
1 polymer ?
#
loop_
_entity_poly.entity_id
_entity_poly.type
_entity_poly.pdbx_seq_one_letter_code
_entity_poly.pdbx_strand_id
1 'polypeptide(L)'
;MRDPIENISQLQKQLNDLQLENQILKNILDQAGLSYYKELSAFKQNENKEAYDPEQGKRIIHPSIITENMANQFFGMFWGRQDVYAKRSVNKESGKAAYYPQCDNFWTNACHKKIKDGVNCKDCKNRSYKTITKKDILNHLQGNSYNASDVIGVYPLLSNGTCRFMVFDFDNHDKGAEESDFANADDTWMEEVEAMREICVLNGIDPLVERSRSGKGAHIWIFLDKPIDASLVRRFGFALLDKGAEQINLKSFKYYDRMLPAQDSLSDNSSLGNLIALPLQGKALQDGNSAFIDCNWNAYSNQWEILFRKPRLSQEFLEEKIKEWSNPIDDIVADADESDREKPWNRMQHFNKNDVEGKLHIT
;
A
#
# COMPACT_ATOMS: atom_id res chain seq x y z
N MET A 1 27.56 10.70 40.48
CA MET A 1 26.75 10.10 39.38
C MET A 1 25.42 10.81 39.42
N ARG A 2 24.99 11.44 38.33
CA ARG A 2 23.66 12.05 38.28
C ARG A 2 22.61 10.95 38.23
N ASP A 3 21.47 11.22 38.86
CA ASP A 3 20.35 10.28 38.94
C ASP A 3 19.85 9.97 37.50
N PRO A 4 19.71 8.68 37.10
CA PRO A 4 19.21 8.31 35.79
C PRO A 4 17.84 8.94 35.43
N ILE A 5 17.01 9.20 36.42
CA ILE A 5 15.68 9.84 36.26
C ILE A 5 15.81 11.31 35.88
N GLU A 6 16.75 12.05 36.51
CA GLU A 6 17.07 13.43 36.17
C GLU A 6 17.57 13.54 34.72
N ASN A 7 18.38 12.58 34.28
CA ASN A 7 18.94 12.56 32.95
C ASN A 7 17.83 12.32 31.88
N ILE A 8 16.88 11.41 32.15
CA ILE A 8 15.74 11.14 31.27
C ILE A 8 14.85 12.37 31.16
N SER A 9 14.53 13.03 32.26
CA SER A 9 13.69 14.26 32.25
C SER A 9 14.36 15.39 31.50
N GLN A 10 15.68 15.54 31.61
CA GLN A 10 16.45 16.54 30.90
C GLN A 10 16.49 16.25 29.39
N LEU A 11 16.66 14.98 29.01
CA LEU A 11 16.63 14.56 27.60
C LEU A 11 15.23 14.72 26.97
N GLN A 12 14.17 14.43 27.69
CA GLN A 12 12.81 14.66 27.22
C GLN A 12 12.54 16.15 26.98
N LYS A 13 13.00 17.03 27.90
CA LYS A 13 12.88 18.47 27.70
C LYS A 13 13.64 18.92 26.46
N GLN A 14 14.88 18.49 26.27
CA GLN A 14 15.68 18.81 25.10
C GLN A 14 15.03 18.31 23.80
N LEU A 15 14.42 17.12 23.82
CA LEU A 15 13.70 16.59 22.66
C LEU A 15 12.50 17.47 22.31
N ASN A 16 11.71 17.88 23.30
CA ASN A 16 10.57 18.75 23.07
C ASN A 16 10.99 20.13 22.53
N ASP A 17 12.05 20.70 23.08
CA ASP A 17 12.59 22.00 22.64
C ASP A 17 13.06 21.91 21.16
N LEU A 18 13.78 20.84 20.79
CA LEU A 18 14.21 20.59 19.42
C LEU A 18 13.04 20.33 18.46
N GLN A 19 12.01 19.62 18.90
CA GLN A 19 10.81 19.41 18.10
C GLN A 19 10.08 20.73 17.80
N LEU A 20 9.95 21.60 18.81
CA LEU A 20 9.36 22.92 18.64
C LEU A 20 10.19 23.80 17.69
N GLU A 21 11.50 23.85 17.88
CA GLU A 21 12.41 24.59 16.99
C GLU A 21 12.30 24.11 15.55
N ASN A 22 12.27 22.80 15.35
CA ASN A 22 12.14 22.20 14.02
C ASN A 22 10.81 22.59 13.36
N GLN A 23 9.74 22.64 14.12
CA GLN A 23 8.42 23.06 13.63
C GLN A 23 8.40 24.55 13.23
N ILE A 24 9.04 25.40 14.01
CA ILE A 24 9.18 26.83 13.70
C ILE A 24 9.99 27.02 12.41
N LEU A 25 11.11 26.30 12.27
CA LEU A 25 11.95 26.39 11.07
C LEU A 25 11.21 25.94 9.81
N LYS A 26 10.46 24.84 9.89
CA LYS A 26 9.62 24.37 8.79
C LYS A 26 8.58 25.40 8.39
N ASN A 27 7.88 25.98 9.36
CA ASN A 27 6.89 27.03 9.08
C ASN A 27 7.51 28.25 8.40
N ILE A 28 8.73 28.64 8.78
CA ILE A 28 9.45 29.75 8.16
C ILE A 28 9.82 29.41 6.70
N LEU A 29 10.27 28.18 6.43
CA LEU A 29 10.63 27.74 5.10
C LEU A 29 9.38 27.66 4.20
N ASP A 30 8.26 27.13 4.72
CA ASP A 30 6.99 27.07 4.01
C ASP A 30 6.46 28.47 3.66
N GLN A 31 6.53 29.41 4.60
CA GLN A 31 6.16 30.83 4.36
C GLN A 31 7.07 31.53 3.34
N ALA A 32 8.34 31.12 3.28
CA ALA A 32 9.30 31.61 2.31
C ALA A 32 9.17 30.93 0.93
N GLY A 33 8.29 29.95 0.79
CA GLY A 33 8.14 29.15 -0.44
C GLY A 33 9.35 28.29 -0.80
N LEU A 34 10.18 27.95 0.21
CA LEU A 34 11.40 27.15 0.03
C LEU A 34 11.10 25.68 0.35
N SER A 35 11.22 24.83 -0.67
CA SER A 35 11.10 23.39 -0.49
C SER A 35 12.34 22.85 0.22
N TYR A 36 12.16 22.15 1.35
CA TYR A 36 13.22 21.49 2.13
C TYR A 36 13.01 19.98 2.18
N TYR A 37 11.99 19.49 1.55
CA TYR A 37 11.50 18.12 1.69
C TYR A 37 12.44 17.09 1.09
N LYS A 38 13.03 17.41 -0.05
CA LYS A 38 13.98 16.53 -0.73
C LYS A 38 15.25 16.32 0.09
N GLU A 39 15.77 17.39 0.67
CA GLU A 39 16.94 17.38 1.53
C GLU A 39 16.66 16.67 2.85
N LEU A 40 15.47 16.88 3.44
CA LEU A 40 15.08 16.23 4.69
C LEU A 40 14.85 14.73 4.50
N SER A 41 14.25 14.32 3.39
CA SER A 41 14.09 12.90 3.06
C SER A 41 15.45 12.23 2.81
N ALA A 42 16.33 12.87 2.06
CA ALA A 42 17.68 12.39 1.84
C ALA A 42 18.50 12.27 3.14
N PHE A 43 18.33 13.22 4.07
CA PHE A 43 19.00 13.18 5.39
C PHE A 43 18.48 12.02 6.24
N LYS A 44 17.16 11.86 6.37
CA LYS A 44 16.53 10.75 7.11
C LYS A 44 16.90 9.37 6.54
N GLN A 45 17.09 9.30 5.22
CA GLN A 45 17.56 8.10 4.55
C GLN A 45 19.03 7.79 4.86
N ASN A 46 19.88 8.83 5.04
CA ASN A 46 21.27 8.66 5.41
C ASN A 46 21.48 8.22 6.87
N GLU A 47 20.63 8.62 7.80
CA GLU A 47 20.68 8.14 9.19
C GLU A 47 20.38 6.64 9.34
N ASN A 48 19.57 6.07 8.42
CA ASN A 48 19.32 4.63 8.35
C ASN A 48 20.42 3.86 7.58
N LYS A 49 21.44 4.52 7.09
CA LYS A 49 22.65 3.89 6.54
C LYS A 49 23.59 3.49 7.67
N GLU A 50 23.26 2.50 8.46
CA GLU A 50 24.27 1.54 8.86
C GLU A 50 24.88 1.03 7.56
N ALA A 51 26.20 1.14 7.44
CA ALA A 51 26.99 0.94 6.23
C ALA A 51 26.34 -0.08 5.27
N TYR A 52 25.67 0.42 4.24
CA TYR A 52 25.07 -0.39 3.19
C TYR A 52 26.18 -1.15 2.49
N ASP A 53 26.24 -2.45 2.72
CA ASP A 53 27.07 -3.37 1.96
C ASP A 53 26.26 -3.82 0.73
N PRO A 54 26.61 -3.41 -0.49
CA PRO A 54 25.91 -3.78 -1.72
C PRO A 54 25.81 -5.29 -1.93
N GLU A 55 26.72 -6.07 -1.35
CA GLU A 55 26.71 -7.52 -1.38
C GLU A 55 25.70 -8.10 -0.37
N GLN A 56 25.43 -7.43 0.75
CA GLN A 56 24.40 -7.81 1.70
C GLN A 56 22.99 -7.50 1.21
N GLY A 57 22.79 -6.45 0.41
CA GLY A 57 21.51 -6.09 -0.19
C GLY A 57 20.92 -7.17 -1.10
N LYS A 58 21.72 -8.14 -1.51
CA LYS A 58 21.28 -9.31 -2.29
C LYS A 58 20.90 -10.53 -1.44
N ARG A 59 21.06 -10.49 -0.11
CA ARG A 59 20.75 -11.61 0.76
C ARG A 59 19.26 -11.65 1.11
N ILE A 60 18.46 -12.04 0.16
CA ILE A 60 17.06 -12.42 0.41
C ILE A 60 17.07 -13.71 1.25
N ILE A 61 16.24 -13.76 2.30
CA ILE A 61 16.10 -14.95 3.13
C ILE A 61 15.73 -16.15 2.25
N HIS A 62 16.57 -17.19 2.29
CA HIS A 62 16.30 -18.38 1.50
C HIS A 62 14.97 -19.02 1.94
N PRO A 63 14.05 -19.36 1.01
CA PRO A 63 12.73 -19.93 1.35
C PRO A 63 12.76 -21.13 2.30
N SER A 64 13.82 -21.95 2.24
CA SER A 64 13.95 -23.15 3.07
C SER A 64 14.11 -22.89 4.58
N ILE A 65 14.44 -21.66 4.99
CA ILE A 65 14.59 -21.30 6.41
C ILE A 65 13.33 -20.67 7.00
N ILE A 66 12.26 -20.52 6.23
CA ILE A 66 11.00 -19.95 6.71
C ILE A 66 10.31 -20.96 7.62
N THR A 67 10.14 -20.57 8.88
CA THR A 67 9.49 -21.37 9.90
C THR A 67 7.99 -21.11 9.95
N GLU A 68 7.24 -22.02 10.58
CA GLU A 68 5.81 -21.79 10.84
C GLU A 68 5.56 -20.55 11.71
N ASN A 69 6.45 -20.25 12.65
CA ASN A 69 6.34 -19.05 13.48
C ASN A 69 6.47 -17.78 12.62
N MET A 70 7.43 -17.73 11.72
CA MET A 70 7.57 -16.62 10.75
C MET A 70 6.30 -16.48 9.90
N ALA A 71 5.75 -17.58 9.39
CA ALA A 71 4.52 -17.57 8.59
C ALA A 71 3.31 -17.05 9.41
N ASN A 72 3.21 -17.41 10.69
CA ASN A 72 2.15 -16.90 11.57
C ASN A 72 2.30 -15.40 11.84
N GLN A 73 3.49 -14.93 12.12
CA GLN A 73 3.77 -13.51 12.34
C GLN A 73 3.50 -12.69 11.07
N PHE A 74 3.94 -13.19 9.91
CA PHE A 74 3.64 -12.59 8.62
C PHE A 74 2.13 -12.46 8.40
N PHE A 75 1.39 -13.54 8.57
CA PHE A 75 -0.05 -13.51 8.39
C PHE A 75 -0.74 -12.60 9.42
N GLY A 76 -0.17 -12.45 10.61
CA GLY A 76 -0.62 -11.48 11.61
C GLY A 76 -0.58 -10.01 11.14
N MET A 77 0.29 -9.69 10.17
CA MET A 77 0.37 -8.35 9.55
C MET A 77 -0.61 -8.18 8.39
N PHE A 78 -0.74 -9.20 7.53
CA PHE A 78 -1.39 -9.09 6.23
C PHE A 78 -2.75 -9.79 6.12
N TRP A 79 -3.34 -10.26 7.24
CA TRP A 79 -4.63 -10.93 7.10
C TRP A 79 -5.77 -9.96 6.75
N GLY A 80 -6.56 -10.38 5.78
CA GLY A 80 -7.85 -9.79 5.44
C GLY A 80 -8.98 -10.70 5.88
N ARG A 81 -9.99 -10.91 5.01
CA ARG A 81 -11.05 -11.89 5.26
C ARG A 81 -10.44 -13.26 5.55
N GLN A 82 -10.93 -13.92 6.59
CA GLN A 82 -10.46 -15.25 6.96
C GLN A 82 -11.31 -16.38 6.37
N ASP A 83 -12.55 -16.07 5.98
CA ASP A 83 -13.50 -17.00 5.39
C ASP A 83 -13.28 -17.27 3.91
N VAL A 84 -12.40 -16.49 3.26
CA VAL A 84 -12.06 -16.64 1.84
C VAL A 84 -10.68 -16.07 1.53
N TYR A 85 -9.99 -16.72 0.62
CA TYR A 85 -8.77 -16.21 -0.01
C TYR A 85 -8.69 -16.63 -1.46
N ALA A 86 -7.84 -16.03 -2.23
CA ALA A 86 -7.62 -16.38 -3.63
C ALA A 86 -6.22 -16.94 -3.87
N LYS A 87 -6.09 -17.76 -4.90
CA LYS A 87 -4.79 -18.20 -5.45
C LYS A 87 -4.66 -17.76 -6.90
N ARG A 88 -3.43 -17.40 -7.25
CA ARG A 88 -3.07 -17.13 -8.65
C ARG A 88 -3.14 -18.39 -9.48
N SER A 89 -3.70 -18.28 -10.65
CA SER A 89 -3.65 -19.34 -11.67
C SER A 89 -3.32 -18.74 -13.03
N VAL A 90 -2.58 -19.47 -13.84
CA VAL A 90 -2.24 -19.08 -15.20
C VAL A 90 -3.03 -19.95 -16.16
N ASN A 91 -3.75 -19.32 -17.07
CA ASN A 91 -4.42 -20.04 -18.14
C ASN A 91 -3.34 -20.60 -19.10
N LYS A 92 -3.35 -21.91 -19.33
CA LYS A 92 -2.32 -22.58 -20.14
C LYS A 92 -2.35 -22.19 -21.61
N GLU A 93 -3.52 -21.81 -22.13
CA GLU A 93 -3.70 -21.48 -23.56
C GLU A 93 -3.33 -20.01 -23.83
N SER A 94 -3.80 -19.08 -22.97
CA SER A 94 -3.60 -17.64 -23.18
C SER A 94 -2.40 -17.05 -22.45
N GLY A 95 -1.76 -17.81 -21.54
CA GLY A 95 -0.71 -17.32 -20.66
C GLY A 95 -1.19 -16.30 -19.59
N LYS A 96 -2.43 -15.86 -19.65
CA LYS A 96 -2.96 -14.84 -18.74
C LYS A 96 -3.11 -15.38 -17.33
N ALA A 97 -2.62 -14.61 -16.37
CA ALA A 97 -2.77 -14.90 -14.94
C ALA A 97 -4.00 -14.20 -14.36
N ALA A 98 -4.67 -14.90 -13.45
CA ALA A 98 -5.76 -14.32 -12.67
C ALA A 98 -5.80 -14.94 -11.27
N TYR A 99 -6.46 -14.25 -10.33
CA TYR A 99 -6.70 -14.75 -8.98
C TYR A 99 -8.10 -15.32 -8.88
N TYR A 100 -8.21 -16.51 -8.31
CA TYR A 100 -9.49 -17.20 -8.13
C TYR A 100 -9.73 -17.50 -6.65
N PRO A 101 -10.92 -17.17 -6.11
CA PRO A 101 -11.26 -17.54 -4.75
C PRO A 101 -11.21 -19.06 -4.62
N GLN A 102 -10.63 -19.54 -3.53
CA GLN A 102 -10.51 -20.96 -3.27
C GLN A 102 -11.84 -21.51 -2.74
N CYS A 103 -12.28 -22.63 -3.31
CA CYS A 103 -13.59 -23.23 -3.02
C CYS A 103 -13.45 -24.75 -2.93
N ASP A 104 -14.12 -25.39 -1.96
CA ASP A 104 -14.10 -26.84 -1.80
C ASP A 104 -14.73 -27.56 -3.00
N ASN A 105 -15.74 -26.93 -3.60
CA ASN A 105 -16.44 -27.50 -4.74
C ASN A 105 -15.75 -27.31 -6.08
N PHE A 106 -14.58 -26.63 -6.15
CA PHE A 106 -13.96 -26.23 -7.42
C PHE A 106 -13.70 -27.40 -8.40
N TRP A 107 -13.36 -28.58 -7.87
CA TRP A 107 -13.07 -29.77 -8.70
C TRP A 107 -14.23 -30.76 -8.74
N THR A 108 -15.38 -30.46 -8.13
CA THR A 108 -16.56 -31.32 -8.11
C THR A 108 -17.46 -31.03 -9.29
N ASN A 109 -18.46 -31.90 -9.51
CA ASN A 109 -19.49 -31.65 -10.52
C ASN A 109 -20.46 -30.52 -10.14
N ALA A 110 -20.38 -29.99 -8.92
CA ALA A 110 -21.16 -28.85 -8.47
C ALA A 110 -20.56 -27.49 -8.90
N CYS A 111 -19.36 -27.49 -9.49
CA CYS A 111 -18.65 -26.26 -9.86
C CYS A 111 -19.10 -25.75 -11.23
N HIS A 112 -19.76 -24.60 -11.25
CA HIS A 112 -20.22 -23.94 -12.47
C HIS A 112 -19.10 -23.57 -13.44
N LYS A 113 -17.91 -23.21 -12.94
CA LYS A 113 -16.72 -22.98 -13.80
C LYS A 113 -16.28 -24.25 -14.53
N LYS A 114 -16.41 -25.41 -13.90
CA LYS A 114 -16.05 -26.70 -14.51
C LYS A 114 -17.03 -27.08 -15.60
N ILE A 115 -18.32 -26.86 -15.39
CA ILE A 115 -19.37 -27.15 -16.36
C ILE A 115 -19.54 -26.06 -17.42
N LYS A 116 -18.83 -24.92 -17.26
CA LYS A 116 -18.81 -23.79 -18.22
C LYS A 116 -20.20 -23.23 -18.55
N ASP A 117 -21.10 -23.16 -17.58
CA ASP A 117 -22.46 -22.62 -17.72
C ASP A 117 -22.56 -21.09 -17.58
N GLY A 118 -21.42 -20.40 -17.42
CA GLY A 118 -21.34 -18.94 -17.35
C GLY A 118 -21.60 -18.33 -15.98
N VAL A 119 -21.94 -19.13 -14.97
CA VAL A 119 -22.18 -18.63 -13.61
C VAL A 119 -20.88 -18.24 -12.93
N ASN A 120 -20.79 -16.99 -12.44
CA ASN A 120 -19.64 -16.50 -11.68
C ASN A 120 -19.61 -17.06 -10.26
N CYS A 121 -18.41 -17.12 -9.65
CA CYS A 121 -18.26 -17.60 -8.28
C CYS A 121 -19.07 -16.79 -7.26
N LYS A 122 -19.23 -15.48 -7.47
CA LYS A 122 -20.03 -14.60 -6.60
C LYS A 122 -21.52 -15.00 -6.60
N ASP A 123 -22.05 -15.47 -7.75
CA ASP A 123 -23.46 -15.83 -7.94
C ASP A 123 -23.70 -17.34 -7.75
N CYS A 124 -22.64 -18.12 -7.49
CA CYS A 124 -22.72 -19.57 -7.37
C CYS A 124 -23.38 -19.99 -6.06
N LYS A 125 -24.50 -20.70 -6.16
CA LYS A 125 -25.22 -21.24 -5.00
C LYS A 125 -24.46 -22.38 -4.30
N ASN A 126 -23.58 -23.07 -5.03
CA ASN A 126 -22.76 -24.17 -4.53
C ASN A 126 -21.39 -23.71 -4.00
N ARG A 127 -21.18 -22.39 -3.81
CA ARG A 127 -19.92 -21.91 -3.29
C ARG A 127 -19.71 -22.34 -1.84
N SER A 128 -18.50 -22.84 -1.57
CA SER A 128 -18.00 -23.16 -0.23
C SER A 128 -16.55 -22.66 -0.18
N TYR A 129 -16.40 -21.40 0.22
CA TYR A 129 -15.07 -20.81 0.25
C TYR A 129 -14.20 -21.45 1.33
N LYS A 130 -12.91 -21.53 1.04
CA LYS A 130 -11.90 -22.07 1.96
C LYS A 130 -11.32 -20.97 2.84
N THR A 131 -11.16 -21.28 4.10
CA THR A 131 -10.33 -20.51 5.00
C THR A 131 -8.86 -20.71 4.63
N ILE A 132 -8.08 -19.64 4.76
CA ILE A 132 -6.63 -19.72 4.56
C ILE A 132 -5.97 -20.51 5.68
N THR A 133 -5.03 -21.37 5.34
CA THR A 133 -4.31 -22.19 6.33
C THR A 133 -2.85 -21.74 6.48
N LYS A 134 -2.23 -22.12 7.60
CA LYS A 134 -0.79 -21.90 7.82
C LYS A 134 0.05 -22.50 6.70
N LYS A 135 -0.36 -23.68 6.19
CA LYS A 135 0.31 -24.35 5.08
C LYS A 135 0.23 -23.53 3.79
N ASP A 136 -0.89 -22.86 3.54
CA ASP A 136 -1.01 -21.99 2.36
C ASP A 136 -0.03 -20.82 2.45
N ILE A 137 0.04 -20.16 3.62
CA ILE A 137 0.98 -19.07 3.86
C ILE A 137 2.42 -19.55 3.72
N LEU A 138 2.77 -20.71 4.30
CA LEU A 138 4.11 -21.26 4.21
C LEU A 138 4.48 -21.58 2.75
N ASN A 139 3.57 -22.18 1.98
CA ASN A 139 3.77 -22.46 0.56
C ASN A 139 3.99 -21.17 -0.25
N HIS A 140 3.25 -20.10 0.06
CA HIS A 140 3.43 -18.80 -0.58
C HIS A 140 4.84 -18.24 -0.33
N LEU A 141 5.25 -18.23 0.95
CA LEU A 141 6.55 -17.70 1.36
C LEU A 141 7.72 -18.57 0.84
N GLN A 142 7.54 -19.87 0.71
CA GLN A 142 8.55 -20.77 0.16
C GLN A 142 8.64 -20.74 -1.37
N GLY A 143 7.53 -20.44 -2.05
CA GLY A 143 7.50 -20.34 -3.51
C GLY A 143 7.81 -21.64 -4.26
N ASN A 144 7.35 -22.78 -3.75
CA ASN A 144 7.68 -24.10 -4.28
C ASN A 144 6.93 -24.48 -5.57
N SER A 145 5.89 -23.72 -5.93
CA SER A 145 5.08 -24.04 -7.10
C SER A 145 5.73 -23.57 -8.40
N TYR A 146 5.91 -24.49 -9.33
CA TYR A 146 6.52 -24.22 -10.64
C TYR A 146 5.85 -23.07 -11.41
N ASN A 147 4.52 -22.98 -11.37
CA ASN A 147 3.72 -21.98 -12.10
C ASN A 147 3.22 -20.83 -11.21
N ALA A 148 3.82 -20.64 -10.04
CA ALA A 148 3.42 -19.66 -9.05
C ALA A 148 1.93 -19.72 -8.67
N SER A 149 1.36 -20.94 -8.59
CA SER A 149 -0.01 -21.19 -8.13
C SER A 149 -0.14 -21.16 -6.60
N ASP A 150 0.95 -20.97 -5.89
CA ASP A 150 1.04 -20.76 -4.45
C ASP A 150 0.94 -19.28 -4.06
N VAL A 151 0.95 -18.35 -5.02
CA VAL A 151 0.72 -16.93 -4.75
C VAL A 151 -0.68 -16.72 -4.21
N ILE A 152 -0.74 -16.14 -3.01
CA ILE A 152 -2.00 -15.86 -2.31
C ILE A 152 -2.43 -14.42 -2.53
N GLY A 153 -3.72 -14.22 -2.76
CA GLY A 153 -4.40 -12.95 -2.67
C GLY A 153 -5.36 -12.94 -1.48
N VAL A 154 -5.34 -11.86 -0.71
CA VAL A 154 -6.25 -11.62 0.41
C VAL A 154 -7.22 -10.50 0.08
N TYR A 155 -8.39 -10.51 0.73
CA TYR A 155 -9.40 -9.46 0.61
C TYR A 155 -9.31 -8.56 1.84
N PRO A 156 -8.80 -7.31 1.70
CA PRO A 156 -8.57 -6.41 2.84
C PRO A 156 -9.85 -6.01 3.57
N LEU A 157 -10.95 -5.82 2.84
CA LEU A 157 -12.24 -5.43 3.41
C LEU A 157 -12.88 -6.62 4.10
N LEU A 158 -13.04 -6.54 5.42
CA LEU A 158 -13.67 -7.55 6.23
C LEU A 158 -15.21 -7.51 6.08
N SER A 159 -15.90 -8.61 6.40
CA SER A 159 -17.35 -8.72 6.28
C SER A 159 -18.15 -7.71 7.14
N ASN A 160 -17.52 -7.19 8.19
CA ASN A 160 -18.09 -6.15 9.06
C ASN A 160 -17.77 -4.71 8.64
N GLY A 161 -17.21 -4.50 7.44
CA GLY A 161 -16.87 -3.17 6.94
C GLY A 161 -15.58 -2.56 7.50
N THR A 162 -14.74 -3.36 8.18
CA THR A 162 -13.46 -2.90 8.70
C THR A 162 -12.28 -3.43 7.88
N CYS A 163 -11.09 -2.86 8.09
CA CYS A 163 -9.83 -3.36 7.52
C CYS A 163 -8.69 -3.22 8.53
N ARG A 164 -7.57 -3.91 8.29
CA ARG A 164 -6.38 -3.90 9.18
C ARG A 164 -5.15 -3.24 8.59
N PHE A 165 -5.20 -2.95 7.32
CA PHE A 165 -4.18 -2.23 6.58
C PHE A 165 -4.83 -1.53 5.40
N MET A 166 -4.15 -0.53 4.87
CA MET A 166 -4.44 0.06 3.58
C MET A 166 -3.25 -0.12 2.66
N VAL A 167 -3.50 -0.12 1.36
CA VAL A 167 -2.48 -0.27 0.33
C VAL A 167 -2.76 0.69 -0.81
N PHE A 168 -1.74 1.45 -1.22
CA PHE A 168 -1.76 2.13 -2.50
C PHE A 168 -1.07 1.23 -3.54
N ASP A 169 -1.77 0.95 -4.62
CA ASP A 169 -1.35 0.07 -5.71
C ASP A 169 -0.91 0.93 -6.90
N PHE A 170 0.35 0.81 -7.28
CA PHE A 170 0.93 1.46 -8.45
C PHE A 170 1.31 0.39 -9.46
N ASP A 171 0.80 0.51 -10.69
CA ASP A 171 1.06 -0.47 -11.73
C ASP A 171 1.40 0.21 -13.07
N ASN A 172 2.51 -0.19 -13.65
CA ASN A 172 2.90 0.24 -14.99
C ASN A 172 2.21 -0.64 -16.04
N HIS A 173 1.00 -0.25 -16.37
CA HIS A 173 0.17 -0.89 -17.39
C HIS A 173 0.46 -0.38 -18.79
N ASP A 174 1.69 -0.22 -19.23
CA ASP A 174 1.93 0.12 -20.64
C ASP A 174 1.31 -0.95 -21.55
N LYS A 175 0.05 -0.68 -21.88
CA LYS A 175 -0.78 -1.50 -22.75
C LYS A 175 -0.29 -1.32 -24.18
N GLY A 176 0.77 -2.01 -24.60
CA GLY A 176 1.13 -2.09 -25.99
C GLY A 176 2.60 -1.97 -26.36
N ALA A 177 3.53 -1.81 -25.46
CA ALA A 177 4.95 -1.93 -25.77
C ALA A 177 5.31 -3.40 -25.91
N GLU A 178 5.77 -3.83 -27.09
CA GLU A 178 6.40 -5.13 -27.28
C GLU A 178 7.67 -5.21 -26.41
N GLU A 179 8.08 -6.42 -26.00
CA GLU A 179 9.23 -6.65 -25.09
C GLU A 179 10.57 -6.04 -25.55
N SER A 180 10.65 -5.52 -26.78
CA SER A 180 11.83 -4.87 -27.35
C SER A 180 12.09 -3.44 -26.87
N ASP A 181 11.12 -2.77 -26.23
CA ASP A 181 11.23 -1.34 -25.83
C ASP A 181 11.69 -1.12 -24.40
N PHE A 182 12.11 -2.17 -23.68
CA PHE A 182 12.53 -2.07 -22.29
C PHE A 182 13.81 -1.27 -22.03
N ALA A 183 14.53 -0.86 -23.07
CA ALA A 183 15.71 0.01 -22.93
C ALA A 183 15.38 1.49 -22.68
N ASN A 184 14.11 1.89 -22.84
CA ASN A 184 13.59 3.23 -22.61
C ASN A 184 12.29 3.21 -21.79
N ALA A 185 12.09 2.19 -20.96
CA ALA A 185 10.94 2.14 -20.05
C ALA A 185 11.02 3.36 -19.12
N ASP A 186 10.00 4.20 -19.23
CA ASP A 186 9.81 5.42 -18.45
C ASP A 186 9.76 5.07 -16.96
N ASP A 187 10.84 5.34 -16.22
CA ASP A 187 10.95 5.09 -14.77
C ASP A 187 10.05 6.03 -13.94
N THR A 188 9.20 6.82 -14.58
CA THR A 188 8.32 7.82 -13.95
C THR A 188 7.32 7.19 -12.96
N TRP A 189 6.95 5.93 -13.13
CA TRP A 189 6.12 5.22 -12.15
C TRP A 189 6.86 5.03 -10.80
N MET A 190 8.19 4.88 -10.81
CA MET A 190 9.00 4.81 -9.60
C MET A 190 9.04 6.17 -8.91
N GLU A 191 9.08 7.26 -9.67
CA GLU A 191 9.02 8.61 -9.12
C GLU A 191 7.70 8.87 -8.41
N GLU A 192 6.56 8.38 -8.94
CA GLU A 192 5.27 8.49 -8.27
C GLU A 192 5.22 7.69 -6.96
N VAL A 193 5.82 6.50 -6.93
CA VAL A 193 5.92 5.69 -5.71
C VAL A 193 6.76 6.40 -4.65
N GLU A 194 7.92 6.96 -5.02
CA GLU A 194 8.77 7.72 -4.09
C GLU A 194 8.08 9.00 -3.62
N ALA A 195 7.37 9.68 -4.50
CA ALA A 195 6.53 10.82 -4.14
C ALA A 195 5.49 10.44 -3.07
N MET A 196 4.79 9.32 -3.24
CA MET A 196 3.84 8.85 -2.24
C MET A 196 4.53 8.40 -0.93
N ARG A 197 5.71 7.79 -1.00
CA ARG A 197 6.53 7.49 0.17
C ARG A 197 6.89 8.78 0.92
N GLU A 198 7.33 9.80 0.18
CA GLU A 198 7.67 11.11 0.74
C GLU A 198 6.46 11.75 1.43
N ILE A 199 5.30 11.77 0.80
CA ILE A 199 4.05 12.26 1.38
C ILE A 199 3.76 11.56 2.72
N CYS A 200 3.87 10.24 2.77
CA CYS A 200 3.69 9.49 4.00
C CYS A 200 4.66 9.97 5.10
N VAL A 201 5.95 10.04 4.78
CA VAL A 201 6.99 10.41 5.75
C VAL A 201 6.82 11.84 6.26
N LEU A 202 6.47 12.79 5.39
CA LEU A 202 6.20 14.18 5.75
C LEU A 202 5.05 14.31 6.74
N ASN A 203 4.08 13.42 6.65
CA ASN A 203 2.90 13.41 7.51
C ASN A 203 3.02 12.48 8.72
N GLY A 204 4.25 12.00 9.03
CA GLY A 204 4.54 11.17 10.21
C GLY A 204 4.16 9.70 10.05
N ILE A 205 3.97 9.25 8.82
CA ILE A 205 3.65 7.87 8.49
C ILE A 205 4.91 7.19 7.97
N ASP A 206 5.25 6.01 8.51
CA ASP A 206 6.35 5.18 8.02
C ASP A 206 5.81 4.01 7.18
N PRO A 207 5.63 4.18 5.86
CA PRO A 207 5.06 3.16 5.01
C PRO A 207 6.05 2.03 4.72
N LEU A 208 5.53 0.87 4.34
CA LEU A 208 6.32 -0.23 3.83
C LEU A 208 6.12 -0.34 2.32
N VAL A 209 7.16 -0.10 1.54
CA VAL A 209 7.07 -0.18 0.09
C VAL A 209 7.55 -1.54 -0.39
N GLU A 210 6.72 -2.20 -1.19
CA GLU A 210 7.00 -3.49 -1.82
C GLU A 210 7.12 -3.30 -3.33
N ARG A 211 8.18 -3.81 -3.94
CA ARG A 211 8.19 -4.02 -5.39
C ARG A 211 7.21 -5.13 -5.71
N SER A 212 6.27 -4.90 -6.61
CA SER A 212 5.25 -5.88 -6.95
C SER A 212 5.85 -7.22 -7.44
N ARG A 213 5.06 -8.28 -7.39
CA ARG A 213 5.48 -9.60 -7.86
C ARG A 213 5.97 -9.63 -9.32
N SER A 214 5.41 -8.78 -10.17
CA SER A 214 5.80 -8.68 -11.59
C SER A 214 7.09 -7.87 -11.79
N GLY A 215 7.50 -7.07 -10.80
CA GLY A 215 8.57 -6.08 -10.91
C GLY A 215 8.17 -4.81 -11.66
N LYS A 216 6.93 -4.72 -12.17
CA LYS A 216 6.43 -3.61 -13.00
C LYS A 216 5.52 -2.64 -12.23
N GLY A 217 5.57 -2.64 -10.92
CA GLY A 217 4.77 -1.79 -10.06
C GLY A 217 5.20 -1.93 -8.61
N ALA A 218 4.50 -1.25 -7.71
CA ALA A 218 4.76 -1.28 -6.28
C ALA A 218 3.48 -1.18 -5.46
N HIS A 219 3.53 -1.70 -4.25
CA HIS A 219 2.51 -1.54 -3.24
C HIS A 219 3.07 -0.75 -2.06
N ILE A 220 2.34 0.26 -1.60
CA ILE A 220 2.68 1.02 -0.41
C ILE A 220 1.73 0.62 0.71
N TRP A 221 2.24 -0.11 1.69
CA TRP A 221 1.49 -0.69 2.79
C TRP A 221 1.52 0.23 4.01
N ILE A 222 0.36 0.45 4.63
CA ILE A 222 0.19 1.16 5.89
C ILE A 222 -0.64 0.26 6.80
N PHE A 223 -0.10 -0.09 7.97
CA PHE A 223 -0.73 -1.02 8.90
C PHE A 223 -1.50 -0.30 10.00
N LEU A 224 -2.58 -0.91 10.46
CA LEU A 224 -3.43 -0.41 11.54
C LEU A 224 -3.24 -1.28 12.79
N ASP A 225 -3.37 -0.70 13.97
CA ASP A 225 -3.18 -1.38 15.26
C ASP A 225 -4.31 -2.39 15.56
N LYS A 226 -5.51 -2.06 15.11
CA LYS A 226 -6.74 -2.86 15.23
C LYS A 226 -7.55 -2.76 13.92
N PRO A 227 -8.60 -3.57 13.73
CA PRO A 227 -9.55 -3.35 12.63
C PRO A 227 -10.22 -1.98 12.79
N ILE A 228 -10.16 -1.15 11.76
CA ILE A 228 -10.74 0.19 11.68
C ILE A 228 -11.75 0.23 10.54
N ASP A 229 -12.81 1.03 10.63
CA ASP A 229 -13.80 1.20 9.59
C ASP A 229 -13.15 1.58 8.26
N ALA A 230 -13.49 0.83 7.22
CA ALA A 230 -12.92 1.04 5.89
C ALA A 230 -13.24 2.43 5.33
N SER A 231 -14.41 2.99 5.64
CA SER A 231 -14.79 4.36 5.28
C SER A 231 -13.83 5.39 5.88
N LEU A 232 -13.47 5.24 7.17
CA LEU A 232 -12.51 6.13 7.82
C LEU A 232 -11.12 5.99 7.20
N VAL A 233 -10.66 4.74 6.98
CA VAL A 233 -9.35 4.47 6.37
C VAL A 233 -9.26 5.02 4.95
N ARG A 234 -10.32 4.90 4.16
CA ARG A 234 -10.38 5.46 2.80
C ARG A 234 -10.40 6.98 2.81
N ARG A 235 -11.19 7.61 3.70
CA ARG A 235 -11.17 9.08 3.89
C ARG A 235 -9.77 9.57 4.23
N PHE A 236 -9.08 8.89 5.14
CA PHE A 236 -7.70 9.19 5.47
C PHE A 236 -6.78 9.07 4.25
N GLY A 237 -6.88 7.97 3.50
CA GLY A 237 -6.05 7.75 2.32
C GLY A 237 -6.27 8.79 1.22
N PHE A 238 -7.51 9.22 0.97
CA PHE A 238 -7.81 10.29 0.03
C PHE A 238 -7.32 11.65 0.53
N ALA A 239 -7.51 11.95 1.81
CA ALA A 239 -6.98 13.18 2.41
C ALA A 239 -5.43 13.24 2.33
N LEU A 240 -4.78 12.10 2.51
CA LEU A 240 -3.33 11.97 2.35
C LEU A 240 -2.89 12.22 0.89
N LEU A 241 -3.62 11.69 -0.09
CA LEU A 241 -3.37 11.96 -1.51
C LEU A 241 -3.59 13.43 -1.88
N ASP A 242 -4.67 14.03 -1.39
CA ASP A 242 -4.97 15.46 -1.59
C ASP A 242 -3.86 16.33 -1.00
N LYS A 243 -3.47 16.05 0.26
CA LYS A 243 -2.39 16.75 0.94
C LYS A 243 -1.05 16.59 0.23
N GLY A 244 -0.80 15.41 -0.29
CA GLY A 244 0.40 15.12 -1.07
C GLY A 244 0.47 15.90 -2.37
N ALA A 245 -0.63 15.99 -3.09
CA ALA A 245 -0.70 16.77 -4.31
C ALA A 245 -0.36 18.26 -4.04
N GLU A 246 -0.78 18.81 -2.90
CA GLU A 246 -0.40 20.16 -2.46
C GLU A 246 1.09 20.27 -2.10
N GLN A 247 1.61 19.32 -1.30
CA GLN A 247 2.95 19.40 -0.71
C GLN A 247 4.09 19.24 -1.70
N ILE A 248 3.93 18.35 -2.69
CA ILE A 248 5.00 18.03 -3.66
C ILE A 248 4.72 18.58 -5.06
N ASN A 249 3.64 19.36 -5.23
CA ASN A 249 3.24 19.96 -6.49
C ASN A 249 3.14 18.93 -7.65
N LEU A 250 2.66 17.75 -7.33
CA LEU A 250 2.52 16.65 -8.27
C LEU A 250 1.30 16.88 -9.15
N LYS A 251 1.52 16.96 -10.44
CA LYS A 251 0.44 17.28 -11.41
C LYS A 251 -0.54 16.13 -11.61
N SER A 252 -0.10 14.89 -11.42
CA SER A 252 -0.96 13.69 -11.49
C SER A 252 -0.22 12.46 -11.00
N PHE A 253 -0.96 11.47 -10.53
CA PHE A 253 -0.50 10.09 -10.34
C PHE A 253 -1.02 9.23 -11.50
N LYS A 254 -0.24 9.14 -12.58
CA LYS A 254 -0.60 8.38 -13.79
C LYS A 254 -0.63 6.88 -13.55
N TYR A 255 0.31 6.39 -12.73
CA TYR A 255 0.52 4.96 -12.45
C TYR A 255 -0.17 4.49 -11.17
N TYR A 256 -0.79 5.40 -10.42
CA TYR A 256 -1.67 5.03 -9.32
C TYR A 256 -2.92 4.33 -9.89
N ASP A 257 -3.07 3.03 -9.56
CA ASP A 257 -4.25 2.26 -9.97
C ASP A 257 -5.39 2.47 -8.98
N ARG A 258 -5.14 2.16 -7.72
CA ARG A 258 -6.16 2.23 -6.66
C ARG A 258 -5.57 2.20 -5.26
N MET A 259 -6.44 2.51 -4.30
CA MET A 259 -6.23 2.24 -2.88
C MET A 259 -7.11 1.07 -2.43
N LEU A 260 -6.59 0.24 -1.55
CA LEU A 260 -7.34 -0.87 -0.94
C LEU A 260 -7.44 -0.65 0.59
N PRO A 261 -8.63 -0.93 1.18
CA PRO A 261 -9.87 -1.35 0.53
C PRO A 261 -10.41 -0.28 -0.43
N ALA A 262 -10.96 -0.71 -1.59
CA ALA A 262 -11.46 0.21 -2.61
C ALA A 262 -12.92 0.65 -2.36
N GLN A 263 -13.58 0.09 -1.36
CA GLN A 263 -14.97 0.39 -1.01
C GLN A 263 -15.17 0.38 0.51
N ASP A 264 -16.18 1.09 1.00
CA ASP A 264 -16.46 1.25 2.43
C ASP A 264 -17.11 0.01 3.03
N SER A 265 -17.91 -0.67 2.25
CA SER A 265 -18.63 -1.88 2.67
C SER A 265 -18.80 -2.85 1.50
N LEU A 266 -19.12 -4.09 1.81
CA LEU A 266 -19.52 -5.06 0.80
C LEU A 266 -20.94 -4.79 0.36
N SER A 267 -21.23 -4.82 -0.95
CA SER A 267 -22.55 -4.57 -1.51
C SER A 267 -23.59 -5.59 -1.03
N ASP A 268 -23.14 -6.79 -0.74
CA ASP A 268 -23.94 -7.88 -0.18
C ASP A 268 -23.03 -8.94 0.47
N ASN A 269 -23.63 -9.92 1.17
CA ASN A 269 -22.91 -11.02 1.80
C ASN A 269 -22.18 -11.95 0.81
N SER A 270 -22.46 -11.83 -0.47
CA SER A 270 -21.82 -12.61 -1.52
C SER A 270 -20.62 -11.91 -2.16
N SER A 271 -20.52 -10.60 -1.99
CA SER A 271 -19.40 -9.80 -2.49
C SER A 271 -18.10 -10.14 -1.78
N LEU A 272 -17.03 -10.19 -2.53
CA LEU A 272 -15.69 -10.45 -1.98
C LEU A 272 -14.87 -9.17 -1.78
N GLY A 273 -15.24 -8.08 -2.45
CA GLY A 273 -14.41 -6.90 -2.53
C GLY A 273 -13.20 -7.10 -3.44
N ASN A 274 -12.31 -6.14 -3.45
CA ASN A 274 -11.05 -6.21 -4.19
C ASN A 274 -10.00 -7.00 -3.41
N LEU A 275 -9.10 -7.66 -4.11
CA LEU A 275 -8.01 -8.43 -3.50
C LEU A 275 -6.64 -7.79 -3.78
N ILE A 276 -5.67 -8.08 -2.91
CA ILE A 276 -4.26 -7.79 -3.12
C ILE A 276 -3.43 -9.05 -2.96
N ALA A 277 -2.39 -9.22 -3.79
CA ALA A 277 -1.43 -10.30 -3.62
C ALA A 277 -0.57 -10.04 -2.38
N LEU A 278 -0.29 -11.10 -1.62
CA LEU A 278 0.61 -11.00 -0.48
C LEU A 278 2.06 -10.79 -0.94
N PRO A 279 2.86 -10.00 -0.21
CA PRO A 279 4.28 -9.82 -0.46
C PRO A 279 5.11 -11.04 -0.05
N LEU A 280 6.41 -10.97 -0.30
CA LEU A 280 7.41 -11.99 0.07
C LEU A 280 7.14 -13.37 -0.55
N GLN A 281 6.55 -13.43 -1.73
CA GLN A 281 6.36 -14.70 -2.44
C GLN A 281 7.71 -15.28 -2.84
N GLY A 282 8.01 -16.47 -2.33
CA GLY A 282 9.36 -17.04 -2.34
C GLY A 282 10.01 -17.20 -3.73
N LYS A 283 9.23 -17.48 -4.78
CA LYS A 283 9.76 -17.55 -6.13
C LYS A 283 10.08 -16.17 -6.71
N ALA A 284 9.18 -15.20 -6.50
CA ALA A 284 9.39 -13.83 -6.98
C ALA A 284 10.54 -13.13 -6.24
N LEU A 285 10.77 -13.48 -4.98
CA LEU A 285 11.92 -12.99 -4.21
C LEU A 285 13.27 -13.35 -4.84
N GLN A 286 13.37 -14.51 -5.51
CA GLN A 286 14.59 -14.91 -6.20
C GLN A 286 14.96 -13.94 -7.34
N ASP A 287 13.96 -13.28 -7.91
CA ASP A 287 14.11 -12.28 -8.96
C ASP A 287 14.15 -10.84 -8.39
N GLY A 288 14.22 -10.67 -7.06
CA GLY A 288 14.18 -9.38 -6.39
C GLY A 288 12.80 -8.71 -6.39
N ASN A 289 11.75 -9.42 -6.76
CA ASN A 289 10.37 -8.97 -6.79
C ASN A 289 9.59 -9.48 -5.58
N SER A 290 8.41 -8.92 -5.33
CA SER A 290 7.62 -9.19 -4.12
C SER A 290 8.39 -8.91 -2.83
N ALA A 291 9.37 -8.01 -2.91
CA ALA A 291 10.32 -7.66 -1.84
C ALA A 291 10.08 -6.25 -1.34
N PHE A 292 10.27 -6.03 -0.05
CA PHE A 292 10.31 -4.68 0.50
C PHE A 292 11.61 -3.99 0.11
N ILE A 293 11.47 -2.75 -0.32
CA ILE A 293 12.54 -1.97 -0.94
C ILE A 293 12.74 -0.63 -0.22
N ASP A 294 13.99 -0.18 -0.24
CA ASP A 294 14.38 1.15 0.21
C ASP A 294 14.07 2.22 -0.87
N CYS A 295 14.40 3.46 -0.57
CA CYS A 295 14.22 4.59 -1.49
C CYS A 295 15.15 4.58 -2.71
N ASN A 296 16.18 3.74 -2.70
CA ASN A 296 17.05 3.51 -3.85
C ASN A 296 16.61 2.28 -4.65
N TRP A 297 15.41 1.77 -4.37
CA TRP A 297 14.83 0.58 -5.02
C TRP A 297 15.58 -0.73 -4.78
N ASN A 298 16.46 -0.77 -3.77
CA ASN A 298 17.14 -1.99 -3.35
C ASN A 298 16.26 -2.76 -2.36
N ALA A 299 16.22 -4.07 -2.53
CA ALA A 299 15.56 -4.93 -1.55
C ALA A 299 16.35 -4.87 -0.23
N TYR A 300 15.64 -4.68 0.89
CA TYR A 300 16.26 -4.78 2.21
C TYR A 300 16.89 -6.16 2.42
N SER A 301 18.08 -6.20 2.99
CA SER A 301 18.79 -7.46 3.29
C SER A 301 18.00 -8.33 4.25
N ASN A 302 17.33 -7.72 5.23
CA ASN A 302 16.47 -8.41 6.19
C ASN A 302 15.01 -7.96 6.04
N GLN A 303 14.29 -8.61 5.14
CA GLN A 303 12.89 -8.36 4.83
C GLN A 303 11.96 -8.49 6.05
N TRP A 304 12.29 -9.43 6.95
CA TRP A 304 11.49 -9.73 8.13
C TRP A 304 11.64 -8.68 9.22
N GLU A 305 12.84 -8.21 9.43
CA GLU A 305 13.12 -7.15 10.39
C GLU A 305 12.39 -5.86 10.01
N ILE A 306 12.49 -5.46 8.74
CA ILE A 306 11.80 -4.28 8.24
C ILE A 306 10.29 -4.42 8.41
N LEU A 307 9.72 -5.57 8.06
CA LEU A 307 8.28 -5.82 8.22
C LEU A 307 7.82 -5.64 9.66
N PHE A 308 8.52 -6.28 10.61
CA PHE A 308 8.06 -6.32 12.00
C PHE A 308 8.36 -5.03 12.77
N ARG A 309 9.25 -4.18 12.28
CA ARG A 309 9.50 -2.84 12.85
C ARG A 309 8.49 -1.79 12.40
N LYS A 310 7.69 -2.05 11.37
CA LYS A 310 6.74 -1.05 10.87
C LYS A 310 5.70 -0.69 11.93
N PRO A 311 5.52 0.62 12.18
CA PRO A 311 4.51 1.10 13.10
C PRO A 311 3.11 0.78 12.57
N ARG A 312 2.16 0.75 13.50
CA ARG A 312 0.74 0.61 13.19
C ARG A 312 0.03 1.88 13.60
N LEU A 313 -0.76 2.43 12.71
CA LEU A 313 -1.52 3.65 12.98
C LEU A 313 -2.76 3.31 13.80
N SER A 314 -3.09 4.18 14.76
CA SER A 314 -4.33 4.10 15.52
C SER A 314 -5.46 4.83 14.81
N GLN A 315 -6.69 4.54 15.21
CA GLN A 315 -7.87 5.24 14.71
C GLN A 315 -7.80 6.73 15.02
N GLU A 316 -7.35 7.06 16.22
CA GLU A 316 -7.20 8.44 16.70
C GLU A 316 -6.23 9.24 15.82
N PHE A 317 -5.12 8.61 15.42
CA PHE A 317 -4.16 9.24 14.49
C PHE A 317 -4.82 9.56 13.13
N LEU A 318 -5.62 8.64 12.59
CA LEU A 318 -6.32 8.86 11.33
C LEU A 318 -7.32 10.03 11.44
N GLU A 319 -8.10 10.05 12.51
CA GLU A 319 -9.10 11.10 12.78
C GLU A 319 -8.45 12.47 12.97
N GLU A 320 -7.34 12.53 13.72
CA GLU A 320 -6.58 13.77 13.92
C GLU A 320 -6.03 14.32 12.60
N LYS A 321 -5.44 13.45 11.79
CA LYS A 321 -4.89 13.85 10.48
C LYS A 321 -5.96 14.28 9.49
N ILE A 322 -7.08 13.59 9.42
CA ILE A 322 -8.23 14.03 8.61
C ILE A 322 -8.68 15.42 9.07
N LYS A 323 -8.84 15.62 10.37
CA LYS A 323 -9.27 16.93 10.92
C LYS A 323 -8.24 18.04 10.64
N GLU A 324 -6.94 17.72 10.72
CA GLU A 324 -5.85 18.66 10.42
C GLU A 324 -5.88 19.11 8.96
N TRP A 325 -6.19 18.18 8.02
CA TRP A 325 -6.12 18.42 6.58
C TRP A 325 -7.45 18.85 5.96
N SER A 326 -8.58 18.59 6.63
CA SER A 326 -9.91 18.92 6.10
C SER A 326 -10.15 20.42 6.05
N ASN A 327 -10.49 20.92 4.89
CA ASN A 327 -11.24 22.18 4.79
C ASN A 327 -12.71 21.91 5.13
N PRO A 328 -13.44 22.85 5.75
CA PRO A 328 -14.84 22.63 6.16
C PRO A 328 -15.83 22.25 5.04
N ILE A 329 -15.41 22.33 3.78
CA ILE A 329 -16.24 22.04 2.58
C ILE A 329 -16.16 20.56 2.18
N ASP A 330 -15.12 19.82 2.60
CA ASP A 330 -14.86 18.45 2.12
C ASP A 330 -15.71 17.37 2.81
N ASP A 331 -16.35 17.68 3.94
CA ASP A 331 -17.19 16.73 4.68
C ASP A 331 -18.45 16.27 3.90
N ILE A 332 -18.84 16.99 2.86
CA ILE A 332 -20.06 16.71 2.07
C ILE A 332 -19.82 15.63 0.98
N VAL A 333 -18.57 15.35 0.61
CA VAL A 333 -18.21 14.49 -0.55
C VAL A 333 -17.76 13.08 -0.14
N ALA A 334 -17.79 12.75 1.15
CA ALA A 334 -17.19 11.52 1.69
C ALA A 334 -17.88 10.20 1.28
N ASP A 335 -19.11 10.24 0.76
CA ASP A 335 -19.95 9.04 0.54
C ASP A 335 -19.93 8.48 -0.88
N ALA A 336 -19.14 9.03 -1.81
CA ALA A 336 -19.07 8.54 -3.19
C ALA A 336 -18.15 7.32 -3.32
N ASP A 337 -18.57 6.35 -4.13
CA ASP A 337 -17.76 5.18 -4.50
C ASP A 337 -16.51 5.63 -5.29
N GLU A 338 -15.39 4.91 -5.17
CA GLU A 338 -14.11 5.31 -5.80
C GLU A 338 -14.21 5.39 -7.33
N SER A 339 -15.11 4.60 -7.94
CA SER A 339 -15.38 4.64 -9.38
C SER A 339 -15.99 5.96 -9.85
N ASP A 340 -16.68 6.68 -8.95
CA ASP A 340 -17.38 7.93 -9.23
C ASP A 340 -16.62 9.16 -8.70
N ARG A 341 -15.53 8.96 -7.96
CA ARG A 341 -14.75 10.03 -7.36
C ARG A 341 -13.72 10.53 -8.36
N GLU A 342 -13.81 11.80 -8.73
CA GLU A 342 -12.77 12.44 -9.49
C GLU A 342 -11.45 12.40 -8.72
N LYS A 343 -10.37 11.92 -9.38
CA LYS A 343 -9.05 11.83 -8.76
C LYS A 343 -8.63 13.20 -8.23
N PRO A 344 -8.06 13.29 -7.01
CA PRO A 344 -7.77 14.57 -6.35
C PRO A 344 -7.03 15.57 -7.22
N TRP A 345 -6.05 15.12 -8.00
CA TRP A 345 -5.29 15.95 -8.93
C TRP A 345 -6.08 16.48 -10.12
N ASN A 346 -7.22 15.88 -10.50
CA ASN A 346 -8.09 16.40 -11.53
C ASN A 346 -8.88 17.61 -11.04
N ARG A 347 -9.23 17.67 -9.75
CA ARG A 347 -9.93 18.81 -9.12
C ARG A 347 -9.09 20.07 -9.14
N MET A 348 -7.78 19.98 -8.94
CA MET A 348 -6.90 21.16 -9.01
C MET A 348 -6.84 21.79 -10.41
N GLN A 349 -7.02 21.01 -11.47
CA GLN A 349 -7.08 21.57 -12.84
C GLN A 349 -8.36 22.38 -13.09
N HIS A 350 -9.46 22.09 -12.41
CA HIS A 350 -10.70 22.85 -12.50
C HIS A 350 -10.66 24.17 -11.73
N PHE A 351 -10.01 24.22 -10.58
CA PHE A 351 -9.86 25.46 -9.80
C PHE A 351 -9.06 26.54 -10.52
N ASN A 352 -8.05 26.17 -11.30
CA ASN A 352 -7.22 27.11 -12.06
C ASN A 352 -7.89 27.71 -13.31
N LYS A 353 -9.00 27.15 -13.78
CA LYS A 353 -9.72 27.68 -14.95
C LYS A 353 -10.82 28.69 -14.58
N ASN A 354 -11.42 28.57 -13.41
CA ASN A 354 -12.56 29.41 -13.03
C ASN A 354 -12.18 30.67 -12.24
N ASP A 355 -10.96 30.72 -11.66
CA ASP A 355 -10.49 31.90 -10.90
C ASP A 355 -9.96 33.05 -11.78
N VAL A 356 -9.76 32.83 -13.06
CA VAL A 356 -9.22 33.84 -13.96
C VAL A 356 -10.31 34.68 -14.66
N GLU A 357 -11.54 34.20 -14.71
CA GLU A 357 -12.65 34.92 -15.35
C GLU A 357 -13.51 35.77 -14.42
N GLY A 358 -13.27 35.75 -13.11
CA GLY A 358 -14.09 36.42 -12.09
C GLY A 358 -13.66 37.81 -11.63
N LYS A 359 -12.57 38.38 -12.12
CA LYS A 359 -12.10 39.71 -11.69
C LYS A 359 -11.79 40.63 -12.86
N LEU A 360 -12.81 41.31 -13.35
CA LEU A 360 -12.68 42.64 -14.00
C LEU A 360 -14.08 43.24 -14.25
N HIS A 361 -14.71 43.71 -13.19
CA HIS A 361 -15.65 44.85 -13.27
C HIS A 361 -15.44 45.70 -12.02
N ILE A 362 -14.53 46.66 -12.14
CA ILE A 362 -14.53 47.86 -11.29
C ILE A 362 -14.79 49.01 -12.26
N THR A 363 -15.96 49.59 -12.10
CA THR A 363 -16.29 50.92 -12.52
C THR A 363 -15.52 51.96 -11.75
#